data_9348998899efd025dd19c149219a6f52
#
_entry.id   9348998899efd025dd19c149219a6f52
#
_cell.length_a   1.000
_cell.length_b   1.000
_cell.length_c   1.000
_cell.angle_alpha   90.00
_cell.angle_beta   90.00
_cell.angle_gamma   90.00
#
_symmetry.space_group_name_H-M   'P 1'
#
loop_
_entity.id
_entity.type
_entity.pdbx_description
1 polymer ?
#
loop_
_entity_poly.entity_id
_entity_poly.type
_entity_poly.pdbx_seq_one_letter_code
_entity_poly.pdbx_strand_id
1 'polypeptide(L)'
;IEARLAAPETYGDPAQVARLNKEQAELAPLVETFRTYQQALEARNQAHALLGDPEMRELAQEEYDQALKDIPRLEREIQILLLPKDPNDSKNVIVEIRAGVGGEEAALFAHSLYRMYSMYAERRGWRAEVNSVSETELGGVKEISFTIEGEGAFSRLKYESGVHRVQRVPETESGGRVHTSTVTVAVLPEMETADVRLDMADIEMQVFRSSGAGGQHVNKTSSAVRLIHKPTGMIAECQEERSQFQNREKAMRLLASRLYEAEREKRESAYDAERRSQVGSGDRSQRIRTYNFPQGRVTDHRIGLTLYKIDAIMDGALDELIDALVTADRAEKLKQGQEAE
;
A
#
# COMPACT_ATOMS: atom_id res chain seq x y z
N ILE A 1 -3.36 -20.45 -15.91
CA ILE A 1 -3.28 -20.64 -14.44
C ILE A 1 -3.97 -21.95 -14.08
N GLU A 2 -5.24 -22.17 -14.43
CA GLU A 2 -6.01 -23.39 -14.11
C GLU A 2 -5.28 -24.68 -14.56
N ALA A 3 -4.75 -24.70 -15.79
CA ALA A 3 -3.98 -25.83 -16.30
C ALA A 3 -2.68 -26.08 -15.48
N ARG A 4 -2.05 -25.03 -14.98
CA ARG A 4 -0.87 -25.15 -14.11
C ARG A 4 -1.23 -25.61 -12.70
N LEU A 5 -2.36 -25.15 -12.15
CA LEU A 5 -2.89 -25.60 -10.87
C LEU A 5 -3.31 -27.08 -10.92
N ALA A 6 -3.79 -27.57 -12.07
CA ALA A 6 -4.16 -28.99 -12.26
C ALA A 6 -2.95 -29.91 -12.49
N ALA A 7 -1.75 -29.37 -12.73
CA ALA A 7 -0.55 -30.19 -12.99
C ALA A 7 -0.03 -30.84 -11.70
N PRO A 8 0.26 -32.16 -11.70
CA PRO A 8 0.73 -32.88 -10.50
C PRO A 8 2.01 -32.32 -9.91
N GLU A 9 2.88 -31.73 -10.73
CA GLU A 9 4.16 -31.14 -10.36
C GLU A 9 3.98 -29.91 -9.45
N THR A 10 2.87 -29.17 -9.59
CA THR A 10 2.58 -27.95 -8.83
C THR A 10 2.21 -28.28 -7.38
N TYR A 11 1.61 -29.45 -7.11
CA TYR A 11 1.22 -29.85 -5.75
C TYR A 11 2.42 -30.09 -4.82
N GLY A 12 3.61 -30.30 -5.37
CA GLY A 12 4.84 -30.49 -4.60
C GLY A 12 5.42 -29.20 -4.03
N ASP A 13 4.95 -28.03 -4.48
CA ASP A 13 5.41 -26.70 -4.03
C ASP A 13 4.25 -25.83 -3.51
N PRO A 14 4.01 -25.81 -2.18
CA PRO A 14 2.94 -25.02 -1.58
C PRO A 14 3.04 -23.52 -1.86
N ALA A 15 4.27 -22.97 -2.01
CA ALA A 15 4.47 -21.57 -2.30
C ALA A 15 4.03 -21.21 -3.73
N GLN A 16 4.30 -22.12 -4.69
CA GLN A 16 3.83 -21.95 -6.06
C GLN A 16 2.31 -22.06 -6.16
N VAL A 17 1.70 -22.99 -5.43
CA VAL A 17 0.22 -23.14 -5.35
C VAL A 17 -0.41 -21.86 -4.81
N ALA A 18 0.11 -21.34 -3.69
CA ALA A 18 -0.39 -20.09 -3.09
C ALA A 18 -0.29 -18.90 -4.05
N ARG A 19 0.83 -18.79 -4.76
CA ARG A 19 1.03 -17.72 -5.77
C ARG A 19 0.03 -17.84 -6.93
N LEU A 20 -0.17 -19.03 -7.48
CA LEU A 20 -1.11 -19.26 -8.58
C LEU A 20 -2.56 -19.02 -8.17
N ASN A 21 -2.95 -19.42 -6.96
CA ASN A 21 -4.28 -19.17 -6.42
C ASN A 21 -4.52 -17.66 -6.22
N LYS A 22 -3.54 -16.93 -5.72
CA LYS A 22 -3.62 -15.48 -5.60
C LYS A 22 -3.79 -14.80 -6.97
N GLU A 23 -2.99 -15.18 -7.95
CA GLU A 23 -3.07 -14.68 -9.32
C GLU A 23 -4.42 -15.00 -9.97
N GLN A 24 -4.96 -16.19 -9.73
CA GLN A 24 -6.30 -16.59 -10.20
C GLN A 24 -7.40 -15.72 -9.56
N ALA A 25 -7.35 -15.53 -8.25
CA ALA A 25 -8.30 -14.69 -7.53
C ALA A 25 -8.26 -13.22 -8.01
N GLU A 26 -7.08 -12.70 -8.32
CA GLU A 26 -6.90 -11.35 -8.85
C GLU A 26 -7.48 -11.16 -10.26
N LEU A 27 -7.40 -12.21 -11.10
CA LEU A 27 -7.90 -12.18 -12.49
C LEU A 27 -9.37 -12.59 -12.62
N ALA A 28 -9.93 -13.29 -11.64
CA ALA A 28 -11.30 -13.80 -11.72
C ALA A 28 -12.35 -12.71 -12.05
N PRO A 29 -12.36 -11.52 -11.42
CA PRO A 29 -13.34 -10.48 -11.74
C PRO A 29 -13.22 -9.99 -13.18
N LEU A 30 -12.01 -9.85 -13.72
CA LEU A 30 -11.77 -9.44 -15.10
C LEU A 30 -12.31 -10.48 -16.08
N VAL A 31 -12.04 -11.76 -15.83
CA VAL A 31 -12.50 -12.87 -16.69
C VAL A 31 -14.02 -12.98 -16.68
N GLU A 32 -14.66 -12.80 -15.53
CA GLU A 32 -16.12 -12.84 -15.38
C GLU A 32 -16.77 -11.67 -16.13
N THR A 33 -16.28 -10.44 -15.92
CA THR A 33 -16.79 -9.26 -16.64
C THR A 33 -16.59 -9.39 -18.15
N PHE A 34 -15.44 -9.93 -18.59
CA PHE A 34 -15.18 -10.14 -20.01
C PHE A 34 -16.11 -11.20 -20.62
N ARG A 35 -16.42 -12.29 -19.91
CA ARG A 35 -17.42 -13.29 -20.36
C ARG A 35 -18.81 -12.66 -20.50
N THR A 36 -19.21 -11.86 -19.52
CA THR A 36 -20.50 -11.13 -19.57
C THR A 36 -20.53 -10.16 -20.76
N TYR A 37 -19.42 -9.47 -21.04
CA TYR A 37 -19.27 -8.61 -22.22
C TYR A 37 -19.43 -9.39 -23.53
N GLN A 38 -18.78 -10.55 -23.65
CA GLN A 38 -18.95 -11.42 -24.83
C GLN A 38 -20.40 -11.87 -25.02
N GLN A 39 -21.08 -12.26 -23.95
CA GLN A 39 -22.49 -12.63 -23.96
C GLN A 39 -23.37 -11.46 -24.42
N ALA A 40 -23.12 -10.25 -23.95
CA ALA A 40 -23.84 -9.05 -24.37
C ALA A 40 -23.62 -8.73 -25.86
N LEU A 41 -22.41 -8.94 -26.39
CA LEU A 41 -22.12 -8.80 -27.83
C LEU A 41 -22.86 -9.85 -28.65
N GLU A 42 -22.90 -11.09 -28.21
CA GLU A 42 -23.64 -12.16 -28.87
C GLU A 42 -25.15 -11.90 -28.85
N ALA A 43 -25.71 -11.51 -27.70
CA ALA A 43 -27.12 -11.15 -27.56
C ALA A 43 -27.49 -10.00 -28.50
N ARG A 44 -26.66 -8.94 -28.55
CA ARG A 44 -26.87 -7.83 -29.51
C ARG A 44 -26.92 -8.32 -30.95
N ASN A 45 -26.01 -9.19 -31.37
CA ASN A 45 -25.93 -9.68 -32.76
C ASN A 45 -27.10 -10.59 -33.08
N GLN A 46 -27.54 -11.47 -32.15
CA GLN A 46 -28.70 -12.33 -32.29
C GLN A 46 -29.99 -11.52 -32.36
N ALA A 47 -30.18 -10.58 -31.45
CA ALA A 47 -31.34 -9.69 -31.43
C ALA A 47 -31.41 -8.87 -32.71
N HIS A 48 -30.28 -8.32 -33.18
CA HIS A 48 -30.25 -7.59 -34.46
C HIS A 48 -30.70 -8.44 -35.68
N ALA A 49 -30.31 -9.72 -35.74
CA ALA A 49 -30.71 -10.62 -36.79
C ALA A 49 -32.22 -10.92 -36.76
N LEU A 50 -32.83 -10.92 -35.56
CA LEU A 50 -34.26 -11.22 -35.36
C LEU A 50 -35.19 -9.99 -35.55
N LEU A 51 -34.66 -8.76 -35.62
CA LEU A 51 -35.46 -7.54 -35.83
C LEU A 51 -36.26 -7.54 -37.13
N GLY A 52 -35.84 -8.34 -38.10
CA GLY A 52 -36.53 -8.51 -39.38
C GLY A 52 -37.75 -9.46 -39.34
N ASP A 53 -37.90 -10.25 -38.28
CA ASP A 53 -38.99 -11.20 -38.07
C ASP A 53 -40.17 -10.52 -37.35
N PRO A 54 -41.34 -10.41 -37.95
CA PRO A 54 -42.50 -9.74 -37.34
C PRO A 54 -42.95 -10.35 -36.02
N GLU A 55 -42.80 -11.67 -35.84
CA GLU A 55 -43.22 -12.37 -34.61
C GLU A 55 -42.24 -12.17 -33.45
N MET A 56 -40.98 -11.99 -33.75
CA MET A 56 -39.91 -11.84 -32.73
C MET A 56 -39.46 -10.40 -32.49
N ARG A 57 -39.95 -9.47 -33.33
CA ARG A 57 -39.44 -8.10 -33.40
C ARG A 57 -39.47 -7.34 -32.07
N GLU A 58 -40.57 -7.45 -31.34
CA GLU A 58 -40.75 -6.71 -30.09
C GLU A 58 -39.74 -7.19 -29.02
N LEU A 59 -39.62 -8.52 -28.85
CA LEU A 59 -38.65 -9.12 -27.93
C LEU A 59 -37.20 -8.85 -28.34
N ALA A 60 -36.94 -8.98 -29.65
CA ALA A 60 -35.60 -8.70 -30.18
C ALA A 60 -35.21 -7.23 -30.02
N GLN A 61 -36.16 -6.28 -30.10
CA GLN A 61 -35.89 -4.87 -29.87
C GLN A 61 -35.52 -4.60 -28.37
N GLU A 62 -36.22 -5.21 -27.42
CA GLU A 62 -35.93 -5.08 -26.01
C GLU A 62 -34.53 -5.63 -25.67
N GLU A 63 -34.20 -6.82 -26.17
CA GLU A 63 -32.87 -7.43 -25.96
C GLU A 63 -31.78 -6.60 -26.61
N TYR A 64 -32.00 -6.08 -27.81
CA TYR A 64 -31.06 -5.21 -28.51
C TYR A 64 -30.80 -3.92 -27.72
N ASP A 65 -31.85 -3.25 -27.24
CA ASP A 65 -31.75 -2.01 -26.48
C ASP A 65 -31.07 -2.22 -25.13
N GLN A 66 -31.30 -3.38 -24.49
CA GLN A 66 -30.60 -3.74 -23.27
C GLN A 66 -29.10 -3.97 -23.50
N ALA A 67 -28.76 -4.72 -24.55
CA ALA A 67 -27.36 -4.96 -24.91
C ALA A 67 -26.62 -3.66 -25.26
N LEU A 68 -27.26 -2.71 -25.92
CA LEU A 68 -26.69 -1.39 -26.21
C LEU A 68 -26.37 -0.56 -24.97
N LYS A 69 -27.04 -0.79 -23.84
CA LYS A 69 -26.74 -0.15 -22.55
C LYS A 69 -25.64 -0.89 -21.81
N ASP A 70 -25.66 -2.21 -21.84
CA ASP A 70 -24.75 -3.05 -21.10
C ASP A 70 -23.33 -3.05 -21.69
N ILE A 71 -23.18 -3.07 -23.00
CA ILE A 71 -21.88 -3.11 -23.68
C ILE A 71 -20.98 -1.94 -23.23
N PRO A 72 -21.36 -0.64 -23.33
CA PRO A 72 -20.50 0.46 -22.92
C PRO A 72 -20.20 0.46 -21.41
N ARG A 73 -21.13 -0.04 -20.60
CA ARG A 73 -20.93 -0.19 -19.15
C ARG A 73 -19.86 -1.23 -18.87
N LEU A 74 -19.95 -2.41 -19.50
CA LEU A 74 -18.99 -3.50 -19.34
C LEU A 74 -17.61 -3.16 -19.91
N GLU A 75 -17.54 -2.46 -21.04
CA GLU A 75 -16.27 -1.94 -21.58
C GLU A 75 -15.55 -1.04 -20.57
N ARG A 76 -16.28 -0.11 -19.96
CA ARG A 76 -15.72 0.77 -18.94
C ARG A 76 -15.27 0.00 -17.69
N GLU A 77 -16.04 -1.00 -17.28
CA GLU A 77 -15.68 -1.87 -16.15
C GLU A 77 -14.42 -2.68 -16.42
N ILE A 78 -14.31 -3.25 -17.65
CA ILE A 78 -13.09 -3.94 -18.09
C ILE A 78 -11.89 -3.00 -18.09
N GLN A 79 -12.03 -1.78 -18.61
CA GLN A 79 -10.95 -0.77 -18.57
C GLN A 79 -10.48 -0.47 -17.15
N ILE A 80 -11.42 -0.35 -16.20
CA ILE A 80 -11.09 -0.15 -14.78
C ILE A 80 -10.35 -1.35 -14.19
N LEU A 81 -10.77 -2.57 -14.52
CA LEU A 81 -10.15 -3.80 -14.02
C LEU A 81 -8.76 -4.05 -14.63
N LEU A 82 -8.48 -3.50 -15.79
CA LEU A 82 -7.17 -3.54 -16.47
C LEU A 82 -6.19 -2.50 -15.94
N LEU A 83 -6.64 -1.50 -15.16
CA LEU A 83 -5.72 -0.55 -14.56
C LEU A 83 -4.67 -1.25 -13.69
N PRO A 84 -3.40 -0.83 -13.76
CA PRO A 84 -2.37 -1.41 -12.94
C PRO A 84 -2.71 -1.27 -11.46
N LYS A 85 -2.80 -2.41 -10.77
CA LYS A 85 -3.02 -2.45 -9.33
C LYS A 85 -1.72 -2.12 -8.61
N ASP A 86 -1.82 -1.33 -7.55
CA ASP A 86 -0.69 -1.12 -6.66
C ASP A 86 -0.36 -2.44 -5.93
N PRO A 87 0.88 -2.95 -6.00
CA PRO A 87 1.26 -4.19 -5.33
C PRO A 87 1.07 -4.13 -3.81
N ASN A 88 0.97 -2.94 -3.25
CA ASN A 88 0.74 -2.72 -1.82
C ASN A 88 -0.74 -2.76 -1.43
N ASP A 89 -1.68 -2.73 -2.38
CA ASP A 89 -3.12 -2.64 -2.10
C ASP A 89 -3.66 -3.78 -1.21
N SER A 90 -3.03 -4.96 -1.24
CA SER A 90 -3.41 -6.11 -0.39
C SER A 90 -2.76 -6.12 0.99
N LYS A 91 -1.84 -5.19 1.27
CA LYS A 91 -1.09 -5.17 2.53
C LYS A 91 -1.88 -4.53 3.67
N ASN A 92 -1.46 -4.83 4.88
CA ASN A 92 -1.81 -4.06 6.06
C ASN A 92 -1.23 -2.65 5.95
N VAL A 93 -1.73 -1.75 6.77
CA VAL A 93 -1.35 -0.34 6.71
C VAL A 93 -0.86 0.17 8.04
N ILE A 94 0.22 0.92 8.04
CA ILE A 94 0.71 1.70 9.17
C ILE A 94 0.26 3.15 8.97
N VAL A 95 -0.49 3.67 9.93
CA VAL A 95 -0.96 5.06 9.94
C VAL A 95 -0.21 5.82 11.04
N GLU A 96 0.41 6.92 10.65
CA GLU A 96 1.07 7.82 11.58
C GLU A 96 0.38 9.18 11.55
N ILE A 97 -0.02 9.66 12.72
CA ILE A 97 -0.70 10.94 12.89
C ILE A 97 0.19 11.82 13.77
N ARG A 98 0.47 13.03 13.31
CA ARG A 98 1.26 14.02 14.06
C ARG A 98 0.53 15.33 14.13
N ALA A 99 0.49 15.92 15.33
CA ALA A 99 0.03 17.28 15.54
C ALA A 99 0.93 18.26 14.76
N GLY A 100 0.31 19.09 13.94
CA GLY A 100 0.98 20.13 13.15
C GLY A 100 0.87 21.51 13.80
N VAL A 101 0.43 22.50 13.03
CA VAL A 101 0.25 23.88 13.52
C VAL A 101 -1.03 24.00 14.32
N GLY A 102 -0.95 24.43 15.59
CA GLY A 102 -2.13 24.67 16.42
C GLY A 102 -1.95 24.30 17.91
N GLY A 103 -0.75 23.85 18.28
CA GLY A 103 -0.43 23.50 19.69
C GLY A 103 -1.33 22.40 20.22
N GLU A 104 -1.90 22.58 21.41
CA GLU A 104 -2.74 21.58 22.08
C GLU A 104 -3.99 21.21 21.29
N GLU A 105 -4.60 22.18 20.58
CA GLU A 105 -5.76 21.91 19.73
C GLU A 105 -5.43 20.95 18.57
N ALA A 106 -4.22 21.05 18.00
CA ALA A 106 -3.76 20.12 16.98
C ALA A 106 -3.60 18.70 17.58
N ALA A 107 -3.11 18.59 18.82
CA ALA A 107 -2.96 17.31 19.52
C ALA A 107 -4.31 16.66 19.85
N LEU A 108 -5.30 17.44 20.30
CA LEU A 108 -6.66 16.97 20.52
C LEU A 108 -7.32 16.51 19.21
N PHE A 109 -7.08 17.23 18.12
CA PHE A 109 -7.61 16.81 16.83
C PHE A 109 -6.89 15.57 16.27
N ALA A 110 -5.59 15.40 16.52
CA ALA A 110 -4.88 14.17 16.18
C ALA A 110 -5.50 12.95 16.90
N HIS A 111 -5.82 13.07 18.17
CA HIS A 111 -6.57 12.04 18.89
C HIS A 111 -7.95 11.77 18.27
N SER A 112 -8.68 12.83 17.86
CA SER A 112 -9.98 12.67 17.20
C SER A 112 -9.86 11.93 15.85
N LEU A 113 -8.79 12.18 15.06
CA LEU A 113 -8.53 11.45 13.81
C LEU A 113 -8.17 9.98 14.07
N TYR A 114 -7.33 9.70 15.09
CA TYR A 114 -7.04 8.32 15.48
C TYR A 114 -8.32 7.55 15.81
N ARG A 115 -9.21 8.14 16.63
CA ARG A 115 -10.53 7.55 16.96
C ARG A 115 -11.34 7.30 15.69
N MET A 116 -11.40 8.27 14.78
CA MET A 116 -12.13 8.16 13.50
C MET A 116 -11.63 6.97 12.67
N TYR A 117 -10.33 6.81 12.52
CA TYR A 117 -9.77 5.69 11.76
C TYR A 117 -9.93 4.34 12.47
N SER A 118 -9.85 4.31 13.80
CA SER A 118 -10.10 3.10 14.58
C SER A 118 -11.56 2.63 14.43
N MET A 119 -12.52 3.55 14.49
CA MET A 119 -13.93 3.24 14.26
C MET A 119 -14.21 2.84 12.81
N TYR A 120 -13.53 3.43 11.84
CA TYR A 120 -13.60 2.99 10.45
C TYR A 120 -13.08 1.56 10.29
N ALA A 121 -11.93 1.24 10.87
CA ALA A 121 -11.37 -0.11 10.85
C ALA A 121 -12.34 -1.13 11.47
N GLU A 122 -12.92 -0.81 12.63
CA GLU A 122 -13.91 -1.68 13.28
C GLU A 122 -15.16 -1.93 12.38
N ARG A 123 -15.69 -0.89 11.74
CA ARG A 123 -16.81 -1.02 10.79
C ARG A 123 -16.51 -1.92 9.60
N ARG A 124 -15.24 -1.95 9.18
CA ARG A 124 -14.75 -2.80 8.08
C ARG A 124 -14.38 -4.21 8.53
N GLY A 125 -14.44 -4.49 9.84
CA GLY A 125 -14.00 -5.77 10.41
C GLY A 125 -12.47 -5.91 10.43
N TRP A 126 -11.75 -4.80 10.38
CA TRP A 126 -10.29 -4.74 10.48
C TRP A 126 -9.87 -4.54 11.94
N ARG A 127 -8.66 -4.99 12.26
CA ARG A 127 -8.06 -4.81 13.58
C ARG A 127 -7.13 -3.61 13.59
N ALA A 128 -7.30 -2.71 14.54
CA ALA A 128 -6.38 -1.61 14.79
C ALA A 128 -5.53 -1.88 16.04
N GLU A 129 -4.21 -1.74 15.94
CA GLU A 129 -3.27 -1.95 17.04
C GLU A 129 -2.31 -0.76 17.14
N VAL A 130 -2.16 -0.19 18.33
CA VAL A 130 -1.26 0.96 18.55
C VAL A 130 0.17 0.47 18.69
N ASN A 131 1.06 1.01 17.87
CA ASN A 131 2.49 0.72 17.90
C ASN A 131 3.22 1.66 18.87
N SER A 132 2.92 2.96 18.82
CA SER A 132 3.49 3.97 19.69
C SER A 132 2.56 5.16 19.82
N VAL A 133 2.58 5.81 20.99
CA VAL A 133 1.79 7.02 21.26
C VAL A 133 2.60 7.98 22.14
N SER A 134 2.51 9.28 21.82
CA SER A 134 3.01 10.37 22.64
C SER A 134 1.86 11.29 22.98
N GLU A 135 1.36 11.20 24.21
CA GLU A 135 0.19 11.95 24.70
C GLU A 135 0.59 13.33 25.23
N THR A 136 -0.39 14.22 25.32
CA THR A 136 -0.29 15.51 26.03
C THR A 136 -1.01 15.43 27.40
N GLU A 137 -0.73 16.39 28.27
CA GLU A 137 -1.36 16.46 29.60
C GLU A 137 -2.88 16.64 29.54
N LEU A 138 -3.42 17.19 28.45
CA LEU A 138 -4.85 17.44 28.25
C LEU A 138 -5.55 16.32 27.43
N GLY A 139 -4.93 15.15 27.30
CA GLY A 139 -5.50 14.02 26.57
C GLY A 139 -5.41 14.11 25.06
N GLY A 140 -4.63 15.07 24.53
CA GLY A 140 -4.29 15.13 23.12
C GLY A 140 -3.14 14.17 22.78
N VAL A 141 -2.84 14.04 21.51
CA VAL A 141 -1.76 13.19 20.98
C VAL A 141 -0.83 14.03 20.13
N LYS A 142 0.44 14.13 20.53
CA LYS A 142 1.51 14.78 19.73
C LYS A 142 1.83 13.94 18.50
N GLU A 143 1.97 12.65 18.74
CA GLU A 143 2.27 11.66 17.69
C GLU A 143 1.68 10.31 18.08
N ILE A 144 1.08 9.61 17.13
CA ILE A 144 0.62 8.22 17.27
C ILE A 144 0.91 7.46 15.99
N SER A 145 1.43 6.25 16.15
CA SER A 145 1.57 5.27 15.09
C SER A 145 0.76 4.03 15.44
N PHE A 146 -0.03 3.53 14.52
CA PHE A 146 -0.84 2.33 14.69
C PHE A 146 -0.96 1.57 13.39
N THR A 147 -1.09 0.25 13.50
CA THR A 147 -1.28 -0.65 12.37
C THR A 147 -2.75 -1.00 12.23
N ILE A 148 -3.28 -1.00 11.01
CA ILE A 148 -4.59 -1.54 10.70
C ILE A 148 -4.39 -2.79 9.85
N GLU A 149 -4.76 -3.94 10.42
CA GLU A 149 -4.68 -5.25 9.80
C GLU A 149 -6.02 -5.60 9.16
N GLY A 150 -6.00 -5.88 7.86
CA GLY A 150 -7.19 -6.30 7.14
C GLY A 150 -6.99 -6.30 5.62
N GLU A 151 -7.70 -7.18 4.94
CA GLU A 151 -7.61 -7.28 3.49
C GLU A 151 -8.04 -5.96 2.82
N GLY A 152 -7.15 -5.41 2.00
CA GLY A 152 -7.40 -4.16 1.29
C GLY A 152 -7.35 -2.90 2.15
N ALA A 153 -6.83 -2.96 3.38
CA ALA A 153 -6.75 -1.80 4.27
C ALA A 153 -5.91 -0.66 3.65
N PHE A 154 -4.73 -0.99 3.09
CA PHE A 154 -3.91 0.01 2.42
C PHE A 154 -4.60 0.61 1.20
N SER A 155 -5.28 -0.19 0.37
CA SER A 155 -5.98 0.29 -0.84
C SER A 155 -7.01 1.38 -0.56
N ARG A 156 -7.61 1.36 0.63
CA ARG A 156 -8.62 2.34 1.07
C ARG A 156 -7.99 3.53 1.75
N LEU A 157 -7.06 3.29 2.67
CA LEU A 157 -6.51 4.33 3.54
C LEU A 157 -5.38 5.13 2.89
N LYS A 158 -4.76 4.66 1.81
CA LYS A 158 -3.70 5.42 1.08
C LYS A 158 -4.14 6.82 0.65
N TYR A 159 -5.44 7.05 0.46
CA TYR A 159 -5.99 8.36 0.14
C TYR A 159 -6.14 9.31 1.35
N GLU A 160 -5.84 8.83 2.56
CA GLU A 160 -5.90 9.63 3.78
C GLU A 160 -4.58 10.34 4.10
N SER A 161 -3.52 10.05 3.34
CA SER A 161 -2.21 10.68 3.55
C SER A 161 -2.21 12.16 3.17
N GLY A 162 -1.64 13.00 4.04
CA GLY A 162 -1.51 14.45 3.82
C GLY A 162 -1.85 15.30 5.04
N VAL A 163 -2.13 16.57 4.79
CA VAL A 163 -2.45 17.56 5.83
C VAL A 163 -3.95 17.70 6.02
N HIS A 164 -4.44 17.38 7.21
CA HIS A 164 -5.83 17.53 7.63
C HIS A 164 -5.99 18.82 8.44
N ARG A 165 -6.91 19.67 8.05
CA ARG A 165 -7.18 20.96 8.69
C ARG A 165 -8.49 20.91 9.45
N VAL A 166 -8.47 21.34 10.72
CA VAL A 166 -9.68 21.51 11.54
C VAL A 166 -9.99 22.98 11.75
N GLN A 167 -11.27 23.29 11.76
CA GLN A 167 -11.84 24.59 12.14
C GLN A 167 -12.92 24.33 13.19
N ARG A 168 -12.61 24.60 14.47
CA ARG A 168 -13.56 24.52 15.59
C ARG A 168 -13.17 25.49 16.68
N VAL A 169 -14.07 25.69 17.64
CA VAL A 169 -13.74 26.34 18.91
C VAL A 169 -13.07 25.27 19.78
N PRO A 170 -11.78 25.43 20.15
CA PRO A 170 -11.11 24.47 21.01
C PRO A 170 -11.78 24.37 22.39
N GLU A 171 -11.70 23.22 23.02
CA GLU A 171 -12.15 23.07 24.43
C GLU A 171 -11.34 23.94 25.41
N THR A 172 -10.11 24.29 25.00
CA THR A 172 -9.19 25.16 25.75
C THR A 172 -9.43 26.66 25.54
N GLU A 173 -10.36 27.06 24.63
CA GLU A 173 -10.63 28.47 24.28
C GLU A 173 -11.82 29.02 25.05
N SER A 174 -11.58 29.96 25.98
CA SER A 174 -12.62 30.59 26.78
C SER A 174 -13.39 31.68 26.05
N GLY A 175 -12.84 32.23 24.97
CA GLY A 175 -13.41 33.38 24.22
C GLY A 175 -14.32 32.97 23.06
N GLY A 176 -14.59 31.68 22.85
CA GLY A 176 -15.47 31.19 21.78
C GLY A 176 -14.95 31.44 20.35
N ARG A 177 -13.66 31.70 20.17
CA ARG A 177 -13.06 31.96 18.85
C ARG A 177 -12.80 30.67 18.13
N VAL A 178 -13.13 30.64 16.82
CA VAL A 178 -12.79 29.52 15.95
C VAL A 178 -11.29 29.52 15.65
N HIS A 179 -10.60 28.44 16.01
CA HIS A 179 -9.20 28.23 15.68
C HIS A 179 -9.08 27.34 14.44
N THR A 180 -7.96 27.48 13.75
CA THR A 180 -7.59 26.65 12.61
C THR A 180 -6.30 25.94 12.93
N SER A 181 -6.39 24.62 13.10
CA SER A 181 -5.26 23.75 13.40
C SER A 181 -5.04 22.72 12.31
N THR A 182 -3.86 22.14 12.25
CA THR A 182 -3.50 21.11 11.27
C THR A 182 -2.90 19.88 11.92
N VAL A 183 -3.15 18.76 11.31
CA VAL A 183 -2.58 17.46 11.66
C VAL A 183 -2.07 16.83 10.38
N THR A 184 -0.93 16.19 10.43
CA THR A 184 -0.37 15.44 9.31
C THR A 184 -0.64 13.96 9.50
N VAL A 185 -1.07 13.29 8.45
CA VAL A 185 -1.32 11.85 8.40
C VAL A 185 -0.41 11.25 7.35
N ALA A 186 0.42 10.29 7.73
CA ALA A 186 1.16 9.43 6.81
C ALA A 186 0.52 8.05 6.80
N VAL A 187 0.38 7.48 5.61
CA VAL A 187 -0.22 6.16 5.39
C VAL A 187 0.76 5.34 4.57
N LEU A 188 1.31 4.30 5.18
CA LEU A 188 2.40 3.53 4.63
C LEU A 188 2.03 2.03 4.63
N PRO A 189 2.41 1.27 3.60
CA PRO A 189 2.18 -0.16 3.61
C PRO A 189 3.07 -0.83 4.66
N GLU A 190 2.54 -1.85 5.34
CA GLU A 190 3.35 -2.68 6.23
C GLU A 190 4.43 -3.40 5.43
N MET A 191 5.69 -3.28 5.88
CA MET A 191 6.82 -3.92 5.20
C MET A 191 7.00 -5.36 5.70
N GLU A 192 7.07 -6.28 4.77
CA GLU A 192 7.48 -7.65 5.07
C GLU A 192 8.97 -7.69 5.48
N THR A 193 9.30 -8.54 6.44
CA THR A 193 10.70 -8.81 6.82
C THR A 193 11.49 -9.30 5.60
N ALA A 194 12.64 -8.68 5.35
CA ALA A 194 13.49 -9.05 4.23
C ALA A 194 14.14 -10.42 4.47
N ASP A 195 13.71 -11.43 3.77
CA ASP A 195 14.47 -12.67 3.63
C ASP A 195 15.60 -12.46 2.60
N VAL A 196 16.78 -12.09 3.09
CA VAL A 196 17.97 -12.04 2.24
C VAL A 196 18.49 -13.47 2.05
N ARG A 197 18.11 -14.09 0.93
CA ARG A 197 18.68 -15.38 0.53
C ARG A 197 19.99 -15.14 -0.20
N LEU A 198 21.08 -15.69 0.35
CA LEU A 198 22.37 -15.70 -0.34
C LEU A 198 22.37 -16.76 -1.44
N ASP A 199 22.46 -16.34 -2.71
CA ASP A 199 22.73 -17.26 -3.78
C ASP A 199 24.24 -17.49 -3.86
N MET A 200 24.66 -18.75 -3.75
CA MET A 200 26.07 -19.13 -3.83
C MET A 200 26.69 -18.84 -5.22
N ALA A 201 25.89 -18.74 -6.27
CA ALA A 201 26.36 -18.38 -7.61
C ALA A 201 26.82 -16.92 -7.71
N ASP A 202 26.27 -16.06 -6.86
CA ASP A 202 26.60 -14.64 -6.78
C ASP A 202 27.79 -14.34 -5.86
N ILE A 203 28.36 -15.36 -5.22
CA ILE A 203 29.49 -15.18 -4.31
C ILE A 203 30.79 -15.64 -4.97
N GLU A 204 31.73 -14.72 -5.08
CA GLU A 204 33.10 -15.03 -5.45
C GLU A 204 33.93 -15.23 -4.19
N MET A 205 34.65 -16.36 -4.09
CA MET A 205 35.52 -16.67 -2.97
C MET A 205 36.99 -16.53 -3.39
N GLN A 206 37.74 -15.73 -2.65
CA GLN A 206 39.17 -15.58 -2.78
C GLN A 206 39.84 -16.06 -1.49
N VAL A 207 40.93 -16.82 -1.65
CA VAL A 207 41.73 -17.35 -0.54
C VAL A 207 43.08 -16.68 -0.55
N PHE A 208 43.54 -16.22 0.60
CA PHE A 208 44.84 -15.54 0.73
C PHE A 208 45.55 -15.93 2.05
N ARG A 209 46.79 -15.51 2.17
CA ARG A 209 47.56 -15.75 3.41
C ARG A 209 47.16 -14.75 4.47
N SER A 210 46.93 -15.23 5.71
CA SER A 210 46.60 -14.36 6.83
C SER A 210 47.76 -13.40 7.09
N SER A 211 47.45 -12.15 7.41
CA SER A 211 48.42 -11.12 7.81
C SER A 211 48.43 -10.97 9.33
N GLY A 212 49.60 -10.89 9.94
CA GLY A 212 49.72 -10.66 11.40
C GLY A 212 50.91 -11.34 12.02
N ALA A 213 51.16 -11.06 13.32
CA ALA A 213 52.22 -11.71 14.10
C ALA A 213 51.83 -13.19 14.34
N GLY A 214 52.51 -14.11 13.66
CA GLY A 214 52.22 -15.54 13.78
C GLY A 214 53.39 -16.39 13.34
N GLY A 215 53.40 -17.66 13.76
CA GLY A 215 54.45 -18.66 13.44
C GLY A 215 54.35 -19.19 11.98
N GLN A 216 55.03 -20.31 11.73
CA GLN A 216 55.20 -20.91 10.42
C GLN A 216 53.87 -21.20 9.67
N HIS A 217 52.76 -21.44 10.43
CA HIS A 217 51.45 -21.74 9.88
C HIS A 217 50.80 -20.51 9.17
N VAL A 218 50.89 -19.32 9.79
CA VAL A 218 50.35 -18.06 9.25
C VAL A 218 51.02 -17.65 7.93
N ASN A 219 52.34 -17.92 7.86
CA ASN A 219 53.14 -17.51 6.70
C ASN A 219 53.15 -18.50 5.53
N LYS A 220 52.74 -19.77 5.76
CA LYS A 220 52.78 -20.82 4.74
C LYS A 220 51.39 -21.26 4.23
N THR A 221 50.33 -21.09 5.04
CA THR A 221 49.00 -21.62 4.71
C THR A 221 48.05 -20.50 4.32
N SER A 222 47.37 -20.62 3.17
CA SER A 222 46.33 -19.70 2.75
C SER A 222 45.01 -20.06 3.41
N SER A 223 44.87 -19.66 4.67
CA SER A 223 43.64 -19.92 5.49
C SER A 223 42.65 -18.77 5.54
N ALA A 224 43.06 -17.56 5.17
CA ALA A 224 42.19 -16.40 5.11
C ALA A 224 41.25 -16.46 3.90
N VAL A 225 40.00 -16.08 4.12
CA VAL A 225 38.96 -16.11 3.12
C VAL A 225 38.36 -14.71 2.95
N ARG A 226 38.23 -14.29 1.71
CA ARG A 226 37.49 -13.09 1.27
C ARG A 226 36.33 -13.55 0.40
N LEU A 227 35.16 -13.10 0.72
CA LEU A 227 33.95 -13.31 -0.07
C LEU A 227 33.50 -11.99 -0.67
N ILE A 228 33.18 -12.00 -1.95
CA ILE A 228 32.70 -10.84 -2.70
C ILE A 228 31.32 -11.18 -3.26
N HIS A 229 30.31 -10.41 -2.89
CA HIS A 229 28.99 -10.53 -3.51
C HIS A 229 28.97 -9.71 -4.80
N LYS A 230 28.97 -10.40 -5.93
CA LYS A 230 29.12 -9.81 -7.28
C LYS A 230 28.10 -8.70 -7.58
N PRO A 231 26.77 -8.87 -7.29
CA PRO A 231 25.79 -7.85 -7.63
C PRO A 231 25.94 -6.53 -6.86
N THR A 232 26.37 -6.59 -5.58
CA THR A 232 26.49 -5.40 -4.73
C THR A 232 27.91 -4.91 -4.54
N GLY A 233 28.90 -5.73 -4.89
CA GLY A 233 30.31 -5.45 -4.61
C GLY A 233 30.70 -5.54 -3.15
N MET A 234 29.83 -6.01 -2.26
CA MET A 234 30.12 -6.14 -0.83
C MET A 234 31.14 -7.21 -0.56
N ILE A 235 32.06 -6.91 0.35
CA ILE A 235 33.19 -7.77 0.70
C ILE A 235 33.12 -8.15 2.18
N ALA A 236 33.30 -9.43 2.47
CA ALA A 236 33.51 -9.92 3.84
C ALA A 236 34.78 -10.77 3.90
N GLU A 237 35.64 -10.49 4.88
CA GLU A 237 36.90 -11.19 5.07
C GLU A 237 36.93 -11.81 6.47
N CYS A 238 37.53 -12.99 6.57
CA CYS A 238 37.82 -13.63 7.84
C CYS A 238 39.18 -14.34 7.77
N GLN A 239 40.02 -14.08 8.80
CA GLN A 239 41.35 -14.68 8.96
C GLN A 239 41.65 -15.10 10.41
N GLU A 240 40.63 -15.20 11.26
CA GLU A 240 40.77 -15.43 12.69
C GLU A 240 41.12 -16.87 13.01
N GLU A 241 40.61 -17.81 12.22
CA GLU A 241 40.78 -19.22 12.49
C GLU A 241 41.92 -19.85 11.68
N ARG A 242 42.45 -20.95 12.20
CA ARG A 242 43.47 -21.74 11.48
C ARG A 242 42.91 -22.53 10.31
N SER A 243 41.60 -22.82 10.33
CA SER A 243 40.88 -23.60 9.31
C SER A 243 40.26 -22.67 8.27
N GLN A 244 40.59 -22.85 7.01
CA GLN A 244 39.96 -22.17 5.88
C GLN A 244 38.43 -22.38 5.87
N PHE A 245 37.96 -23.56 6.24
CA PHE A 245 36.53 -23.86 6.30
C PHE A 245 35.81 -23.01 7.35
N GLN A 246 36.37 -22.88 8.55
CA GLN A 246 35.80 -22.02 9.61
C GLN A 246 35.84 -20.55 9.23
N ASN A 247 36.91 -20.07 8.61
CA ASN A 247 36.98 -18.69 8.09
C ASN A 247 35.94 -18.45 7.00
N ARG A 248 35.69 -19.43 6.12
CA ARG A 248 34.63 -19.36 5.10
C ARG A 248 33.25 -19.23 5.74
N GLU A 249 32.94 -20.05 6.74
CA GLU A 249 31.64 -19.98 7.44
C GLU A 249 31.45 -18.64 8.15
N LYS A 250 32.48 -18.13 8.83
CA LYS A 250 32.44 -16.82 9.49
C LYS A 250 32.27 -15.69 8.47
N ALA A 251 33.05 -15.70 7.39
CA ALA A 251 32.93 -14.73 6.32
C ALA A 251 31.55 -14.76 5.65
N MET A 252 30.94 -15.95 5.48
CA MET A 252 29.59 -16.08 4.95
C MET A 252 28.54 -15.45 5.87
N ARG A 253 28.62 -15.70 7.17
CA ARG A 253 27.71 -15.07 8.15
C ARG A 253 27.88 -13.56 8.18
N LEU A 254 29.14 -13.07 8.12
CA LEU A 254 29.42 -11.64 8.06
C LEU A 254 28.90 -10.99 6.78
N LEU A 255 29.03 -11.66 5.64
CA LEU A 255 28.49 -11.18 4.36
C LEU A 255 26.96 -11.12 4.39
N ALA A 256 26.31 -12.18 4.92
CA ALA A 256 24.85 -12.22 5.11
C ALA A 256 24.35 -11.07 5.98
N SER A 257 25.02 -10.82 7.12
CA SER A 257 24.65 -9.73 8.01
C SER A 257 24.78 -8.36 7.33
N ARG A 258 25.88 -8.11 6.61
CA ARG A 258 26.09 -6.85 5.87
C ARG A 258 25.06 -6.63 4.77
N LEU A 259 24.75 -7.67 4.01
CA LEU A 259 23.74 -7.58 2.97
C LEU A 259 22.33 -7.32 3.56
N TYR A 260 22.01 -7.98 4.68
CA TYR A 260 20.76 -7.73 5.40
C TYR A 260 20.66 -6.28 5.91
N GLU A 261 21.74 -5.78 6.54
CA GLU A 261 21.79 -4.39 7.01
C GLU A 261 21.63 -3.38 5.87
N ALA A 262 22.33 -3.58 4.77
CA ALA A 262 22.23 -2.68 3.62
C ALA A 262 20.84 -2.70 2.95
N GLU A 263 20.22 -3.87 2.85
CA GLU A 263 18.86 -3.96 2.31
C GLU A 263 17.84 -3.33 3.27
N ARG A 264 18.03 -3.51 4.58
CA ARG A 264 17.22 -2.84 5.62
C ARG A 264 17.35 -1.33 5.52
N GLU A 265 18.58 -0.79 5.48
CA GLU A 265 18.84 0.65 5.39
C GLU A 265 18.24 1.26 4.10
N LYS A 266 18.36 0.55 2.99
CA LYS A 266 17.75 0.96 1.72
C LYS A 266 16.23 1.04 1.82
N ARG A 267 15.58 0.06 2.46
CA ARG A 267 14.14 0.03 2.66
C ARG A 267 13.68 1.11 3.64
N GLU A 268 14.39 1.28 4.76
CA GLU A 268 14.12 2.34 5.73
C GLU A 268 14.25 3.73 5.09
N SER A 269 15.28 3.94 4.27
CA SER A 269 15.47 5.20 3.54
C SER A 269 14.35 5.48 2.52
N ALA A 270 13.90 4.46 1.79
CA ALA A 270 12.78 4.57 0.87
C ALA A 270 11.47 4.87 1.62
N TYR A 271 11.22 4.18 2.72
CA TYR A 271 10.07 4.40 3.60
C TYR A 271 10.04 5.82 4.18
N ASP A 272 11.19 6.29 4.66
CA ASP A 272 11.33 7.66 5.17
C ASP A 272 11.16 8.72 4.08
N ALA A 273 11.60 8.44 2.86
CA ALA A 273 11.39 9.34 1.73
C ALA A 273 9.91 9.44 1.35
N GLU A 274 9.22 8.30 1.28
CA GLU A 274 7.78 8.24 1.03
C GLU A 274 6.99 8.97 2.13
N ARG A 275 7.28 8.69 3.38
CA ARG A 275 6.70 9.38 4.54
C ARG A 275 6.86 10.89 4.45
N ARG A 276 8.07 11.38 4.14
CA ARG A 276 8.33 12.83 4.00
C ARG A 276 7.55 13.45 2.85
N SER A 277 7.39 12.75 1.75
CA SER A 277 6.61 13.23 0.61
C SER A 277 5.13 13.41 0.94
N GLN A 278 4.57 12.51 1.76
CA GLN A 278 3.17 12.55 2.18
C GLN A 278 2.87 13.66 3.20
N VAL A 279 3.79 13.91 4.14
CA VAL A 279 3.58 14.84 5.25
C VAL A 279 3.86 16.29 4.84
N GLY A 280 4.77 16.54 3.90
CA GLY A 280 5.17 17.88 3.48
C GLY A 280 5.68 18.72 4.66
N SER A 281 5.37 20.02 4.68
CA SER A 281 5.72 20.95 5.77
C SER A 281 4.66 21.01 6.90
N GLY A 282 3.51 20.36 6.74
CA GLY A 282 2.37 20.46 7.67
C GLY A 282 1.67 21.83 7.67
N ASP A 283 1.98 22.68 6.71
CA ASP A 283 1.40 24.03 6.61
C ASP A 283 -0.10 23.97 6.26
N ARG A 284 -0.86 24.94 6.76
CA ARG A 284 -2.31 25.08 6.52
C ARG A 284 -2.67 25.20 5.04
N SER A 285 -1.75 25.67 4.20
CA SER A 285 -1.93 25.79 2.74
C SER A 285 -1.93 24.45 2.01
N GLN A 286 -1.21 23.46 2.53
CA GLN A 286 -1.05 22.12 1.92
C GLN A 286 -2.18 21.14 2.25
N ARG A 287 -3.27 21.65 2.83
CA ARG A 287 -4.39 20.80 3.26
C ARG A 287 -4.99 19.99 2.12
N ILE A 288 -5.16 18.70 2.37
CA ILE A 288 -5.97 17.82 1.51
C ILE A 288 -7.45 17.90 1.89
N ARG A 289 -7.75 18.05 3.21
CA ARG A 289 -9.11 18.02 3.73
C ARG A 289 -9.32 19.05 4.84
N THR A 290 -10.53 19.58 4.91
CA THR A 290 -10.94 20.51 5.96
C THR A 290 -12.18 19.98 6.69
N TYR A 291 -12.09 19.93 8.00
CA TYR A 291 -13.15 19.58 8.95
C TYR A 291 -13.67 20.89 9.59
N ASN A 292 -14.85 21.34 9.19
CA ASN A 292 -15.44 22.58 9.69
C ASN A 292 -16.61 22.23 10.61
N PHE A 293 -16.36 22.23 11.92
CA PHE A 293 -17.35 21.89 12.94
C PHE A 293 -18.49 22.91 13.04
N PRO A 294 -18.25 24.23 13.04
CA PRO A 294 -19.33 25.20 13.05
C PRO A 294 -20.34 25.07 11.90
N GLN A 295 -19.89 24.55 10.75
CA GLN A 295 -20.73 24.35 9.56
C GLN A 295 -21.16 22.89 9.38
N GLY A 296 -20.76 21.98 10.26
CA GLY A 296 -21.09 20.56 10.18
C GLY A 296 -20.60 19.85 8.92
N ARG A 297 -19.54 20.38 8.26
CA ARG A 297 -19.08 19.89 6.94
C ARG A 297 -17.64 19.44 6.92
N VAL A 298 -17.37 18.46 6.05
CA VAL A 298 -16.04 18.02 5.67
C VAL A 298 -15.85 18.29 4.16
N THR A 299 -14.75 18.92 3.77
CA THR A 299 -14.43 19.20 2.38
C THR A 299 -13.10 18.58 2.01
N ASP A 300 -13.10 17.68 1.02
CA ASP A 300 -11.86 17.19 0.39
C ASP A 300 -11.52 18.11 -0.80
N HIS A 301 -10.36 18.76 -0.71
CA HIS A 301 -9.95 19.78 -1.68
C HIS A 301 -9.37 19.18 -2.96
N ARG A 302 -8.96 17.92 -2.96
CA ARG A 302 -8.40 17.24 -4.14
C ARG A 302 -9.45 17.02 -5.23
N ILE A 303 -10.68 16.70 -4.80
CA ILE A 303 -11.80 16.41 -5.70
C ILE A 303 -12.95 17.40 -5.56
N GLY A 304 -12.82 18.44 -4.71
CA GLY A 304 -13.86 19.45 -4.47
C GLY A 304 -15.12 18.92 -3.80
N LEU A 305 -15.09 17.72 -3.20
CA LEU A 305 -16.23 17.10 -2.54
C LEU A 305 -16.49 17.75 -1.17
N THR A 306 -17.75 18.12 -0.91
CA THR A 306 -18.18 18.63 0.39
C THR A 306 -19.36 17.79 0.92
N LEU A 307 -19.21 17.23 2.12
CA LEU A 307 -20.22 16.43 2.83
C LEU A 307 -20.63 17.11 4.12
N TYR A 308 -21.93 17.27 4.33
CA TYR A 308 -22.52 17.90 5.54
C TYR A 308 -22.88 16.83 6.60
N LYS A 309 -21.90 16.01 6.97
CA LYS A 309 -22.06 14.84 7.86
C LYS A 309 -20.84 14.68 8.78
N ILE A 310 -20.32 15.80 9.32
CA ILE A 310 -19.06 15.76 10.07
C ILE A 310 -19.07 14.75 11.21
N ASP A 311 -20.18 14.67 11.97
CA ASP A 311 -20.28 13.77 13.12
C ASP A 311 -20.21 12.30 12.68
N ALA A 312 -20.93 11.93 11.62
CA ALA A 312 -20.87 10.57 11.07
C ALA A 312 -19.47 10.22 10.55
N ILE A 313 -18.78 11.17 9.90
CA ILE A 313 -17.41 10.99 9.41
C ILE A 313 -16.46 10.80 10.58
N MET A 314 -16.55 11.63 11.62
CA MET A 314 -15.74 11.50 12.85
C MET A 314 -16.02 10.21 13.61
N ASP A 315 -17.20 9.61 13.43
CA ASP A 315 -17.57 8.29 13.94
C ASP A 315 -17.23 7.15 12.95
N GLY A 316 -16.37 7.39 11.95
CA GLY A 316 -15.81 6.38 11.08
C GLY A 316 -16.62 6.09 9.81
N ALA A 317 -17.60 6.91 9.42
CA ALA A 317 -18.31 6.74 8.14
C ALA A 317 -17.53 7.38 6.97
N LEU A 318 -16.39 6.78 6.60
CA LEU A 318 -15.48 7.31 5.58
C LEU A 318 -15.76 6.77 4.16
N ASP A 319 -16.62 5.76 4.01
CA ASP A 319 -16.77 5.07 2.73
C ASP A 319 -17.12 6.00 1.57
N GLU A 320 -18.13 6.88 1.72
CA GLU A 320 -18.55 7.80 0.66
C GLU A 320 -17.41 8.71 0.19
N LEU A 321 -16.57 9.16 1.12
CA LEU A 321 -15.45 10.03 0.82
C LEU A 321 -14.31 9.26 0.14
N ILE A 322 -13.99 8.07 0.66
CA ILE A 322 -12.95 7.21 0.08
C ILE A 322 -13.37 6.70 -1.30
N ASP A 323 -14.63 6.28 -1.48
CA ASP A 323 -15.14 5.81 -2.77
C ASP A 323 -15.09 6.89 -3.85
N ALA A 324 -15.39 8.14 -3.48
CA ALA A 324 -15.24 9.27 -4.39
C ALA A 324 -13.78 9.51 -4.80
N LEU A 325 -12.82 9.37 -3.85
CA LEU A 325 -11.39 9.47 -4.12
C LEU A 325 -10.88 8.33 -5.00
N VAL A 326 -11.29 7.09 -4.71
CA VAL A 326 -10.98 5.92 -5.55
C VAL A 326 -11.50 6.11 -6.98
N THR A 327 -12.72 6.64 -7.12
CA THR A 327 -13.32 6.90 -8.44
C THR A 327 -12.56 7.98 -9.20
N ALA A 328 -12.15 9.05 -8.53
CA ALA A 328 -11.35 10.12 -9.13
C ALA A 328 -9.96 9.63 -9.56
N ASP A 329 -9.26 8.86 -8.73
CA ASP A 329 -7.96 8.25 -9.04
C ASP A 329 -8.04 7.31 -10.26
N ARG A 330 -9.08 6.45 -10.32
CA ARG A 330 -9.32 5.58 -11.48
C ARG A 330 -9.58 6.38 -12.75
N ALA A 331 -10.38 7.45 -12.66
CA ALA A 331 -10.67 8.31 -13.81
C ALA A 331 -9.41 9.03 -14.31
N GLU A 332 -8.53 9.45 -13.43
CA GLU A 332 -7.26 10.07 -13.78
C GLU A 332 -6.31 9.07 -14.46
N LYS A 333 -6.16 7.87 -13.91
CA LYS A 333 -5.35 6.78 -14.50
C LYS A 333 -5.84 6.38 -15.89
N LEU A 334 -7.17 6.32 -16.10
CA LEU A 334 -7.74 6.04 -17.43
C LEU A 334 -7.40 7.13 -18.45
N LYS A 335 -7.40 8.41 -18.06
CA LYS A 335 -7.00 9.52 -18.94
C LYS A 335 -5.50 9.44 -19.30
N GLN A 336 -4.65 9.19 -18.32
CA GLN A 336 -3.21 9.06 -18.55
C GLN A 336 -2.87 7.87 -19.46
N GLY A 337 -3.59 6.75 -19.33
CA GLY A 337 -3.45 5.60 -20.22
C GLY A 337 -3.85 5.88 -21.67
N GLN A 338 -4.87 6.72 -21.88
CA GLN A 338 -5.32 7.12 -23.22
C GLN A 338 -4.40 8.17 -23.90
N GLU A 339 -3.66 8.96 -23.12
CA GLU A 339 -2.69 9.93 -23.63
C GLU A 339 -1.32 9.29 -23.99
N ALA A 340 -1.09 8.06 -23.52
CA ALA A 340 0.16 7.31 -23.73
C ALA A 340 0.12 6.36 -24.94
N GLU A 341 -1.07 6.13 -25.55
CA GLU A 341 -1.29 5.43 -26.81
C GLU A 341 -1.31 6.40 -27.99
#